data_32b9ed82fe00878ca9a7c0c2ee9ac2db
#
_entry.id   32b9ed82fe00878ca9a7c0c2ee9ac2db
#
_cell.length_a   1.000
_cell.length_b   1.000
_cell.length_c   1.000
_cell.angle_alpha   90.00
_cell.angle_beta   90.00
_cell.angle_gamma   90.00
#
_symmetry.space_group_name_H-M   'P 1'
#
loop_
_entity.id
_entity.type
_entity.pdbx_description
1 polymer ?
#
loop_
_entity_poly.entity_id
_entity_poly.type
_entity_poly.pdbx_seq_one_letter_code
_entity_poly.pdbx_strand_id
1 'polypeptide(L)'
;MDLLSPGTVQYAQNSDDEGYLSDEDAAAIYGTDTQVSSDDPLELLNRFVFAFNEALDVILIRPMAVTYRDLFPDPVKDSVRNFLRNLSTPVVLANDFLQGNPDRASDTAARFFINTAFGLGFFDPASELGHPYHDEDFGQTLGSYGVGEGAYLVLPILGPSSVRDTGGRVVDMFFDPLTYLLSGDEARTVSISRGALRGIDFRSRNIETFDEIAEDSVDPYARFRSLWRQNRQYQIENRDNQVEGIN
;
A
#
# COMPACT_ATOMS: atom_id res chain seq x y z
N MET A 1 -48.55 11.26 16.89
CA MET A 1 -47.97 10.04 16.35
C MET A 1 -47.99 10.15 14.84
N ASP A 2 -47.13 11.01 14.26
CA ASP A 2 -47.07 11.23 12.82
C ASP A 2 -45.67 11.08 12.32
N LEU A 3 -45.52 10.11 11.47
CA LEU A 3 -44.28 9.63 10.89
C LEU A 3 -43.81 10.60 9.78
N LEU A 4 -42.54 10.88 9.81
CA LEU A 4 -41.75 11.67 8.88
C LEU A 4 -42.03 11.30 7.41
N SER A 5 -42.47 12.26 6.62
CA SER A 5 -42.59 12.20 5.17
C SER A 5 -41.23 12.51 4.52
N PRO A 6 -40.71 11.72 3.56
CA PRO A 6 -39.50 12.05 2.85
C PRO A 6 -39.71 13.22 1.92
N GLY A 7 -38.86 14.24 2.03
CA GLY A 7 -38.88 15.42 1.19
C GLY A 7 -38.72 15.09 -0.28
N THR A 8 -39.72 15.38 -1.06
CA THR A 8 -39.71 15.39 -2.53
C THR A 8 -38.79 16.51 -3.01
N VAL A 9 -37.74 16.16 -3.68
CA VAL A 9 -36.92 17.11 -4.46
C VAL A 9 -37.76 17.55 -5.67
N GLN A 10 -38.22 18.78 -5.63
CA GLN A 10 -39.00 19.39 -6.73
C GLN A 10 -37.98 19.91 -7.76
N TYR A 11 -37.87 19.22 -8.90
CA TYR A 11 -37.17 19.74 -10.06
C TYR A 11 -38.00 20.84 -10.70
N ALA A 12 -37.47 22.05 -10.68
CA ALA A 12 -38.06 23.15 -11.45
C ALA A 12 -37.81 22.91 -12.94
N GLN A 13 -38.84 22.58 -13.69
CA GLN A 13 -38.84 22.64 -15.16
C GLN A 13 -38.89 24.11 -15.57
N ASN A 14 -37.79 24.68 -16.00
CA ASN A 14 -37.76 25.80 -16.89
C ASN A 14 -37.23 25.34 -18.25
N SER A 15 -38.12 25.34 -19.22
CA SER A 15 -37.82 25.13 -20.63
C SER A 15 -37.08 26.34 -21.20
N ASP A 16 -36.15 26.04 -22.11
CA ASP A 16 -35.44 26.94 -23.00
C ASP A 16 -34.13 27.57 -22.48
N ASP A 17 -33.13 26.72 -22.13
CA ASP A 17 -31.73 27.02 -22.43
C ASP A 17 -30.93 25.73 -22.57
N GLU A 18 -30.08 25.64 -23.57
CA GLU A 18 -29.30 24.45 -23.85
C GLU A 18 -28.40 24.17 -22.64
N GLY A 19 -28.54 22.95 -22.07
CA GLY A 19 -28.05 22.52 -20.77
C GLY A 19 -26.54 22.49 -20.61
N TYR A 20 -25.90 23.63 -20.66
CA TYR A 20 -24.56 23.80 -20.10
C TYR A 20 -24.72 24.29 -18.66
N LEU A 21 -24.26 23.44 -17.73
CA LEU A 21 -24.05 23.88 -16.34
C LEU A 21 -23.16 25.13 -16.37
N SER A 22 -23.57 26.19 -15.68
CA SER A 22 -22.68 27.35 -15.51
C SER A 22 -21.41 26.92 -14.79
N ASP A 23 -20.31 27.63 -15.00
CA ASP A 23 -19.05 27.38 -14.29
C ASP A 23 -19.23 27.43 -12.76
N GLU A 24 -20.21 28.21 -12.26
CA GLU A 24 -20.57 28.25 -10.83
C GLU A 24 -21.35 26.99 -10.40
N ASP A 25 -22.26 26.46 -11.22
CA ASP A 25 -22.98 25.22 -10.92
C ASP A 25 -22.05 23.99 -11.03
N ALA A 26 -21.16 23.99 -12.02
CA ALA A 26 -20.10 22.98 -12.13
C ALA A 26 -19.16 23.03 -10.92
N ALA A 27 -18.77 24.22 -10.46
CA ALA A 27 -17.97 24.41 -9.26
C ALA A 27 -18.70 23.96 -7.98
N ALA A 28 -20.01 24.14 -7.90
CA ALA A 28 -20.83 23.69 -6.78
C ALA A 28 -21.02 22.15 -6.76
N ILE A 29 -21.08 21.52 -7.93
CA ILE A 29 -21.28 20.07 -8.08
C ILE A 29 -19.96 19.31 -8.02
N TYR A 30 -18.91 19.84 -8.62
CA TYR A 30 -17.59 19.18 -8.71
C TYR A 30 -16.57 19.72 -7.72
N GLY A 31 -16.92 20.72 -6.90
CA GLY A 31 -16.03 21.43 -6.00
C GLY A 31 -14.89 22.10 -6.78
N THR A 32 -14.73 23.40 -6.63
CA THR A 32 -13.49 24.08 -7.06
C THR A 32 -12.38 23.77 -6.06
N ASP A 33 -12.11 22.51 -5.80
CA ASP A 33 -10.96 22.12 -4.99
C ASP A 33 -9.66 22.19 -5.81
N THR A 34 -9.40 23.36 -6.36
CA THR A 34 -8.02 23.87 -6.51
C THR A 34 -7.49 24.44 -5.18
N GLN A 35 -8.20 24.22 -4.08
CA GLN A 35 -7.64 24.40 -2.75
C GLN A 35 -6.60 23.29 -2.57
N VAL A 36 -5.30 23.67 -2.61
CA VAL A 36 -4.24 22.87 -2.00
C VAL A 36 -4.79 22.45 -0.65
N SER A 37 -5.19 21.18 -0.54
CA SER A 37 -5.89 20.72 0.67
C SER A 37 -4.93 20.95 1.81
N SER A 38 -5.40 21.53 2.93
CA SER A 38 -4.58 21.74 4.13
C SER A 38 -3.88 20.46 4.60
N ASP A 39 -4.35 19.32 4.10
CA ASP A 39 -3.84 17.97 4.36
C ASP A 39 -2.69 17.51 3.45
N ASP A 40 -2.36 18.24 2.38
CA ASP A 40 -1.26 17.89 1.48
C ASP A 40 -0.46 19.12 1.05
N PRO A 41 0.47 19.57 1.90
CA PRO A 41 1.26 20.76 1.61
C PRO A 41 2.20 20.59 0.40
N LEU A 42 2.43 19.37 -0.05
CA LEU A 42 3.32 19.03 -1.18
C LEU A 42 2.53 18.52 -2.40
N GLU A 43 1.23 18.78 -2.48
CA GLU A 43 0.34 18.24 -3.50
C GLU A 43 0.88 18.40 -4.92
N LEU A 44 1.37 19.58 -5.28
CA LEU A 44 1.90 19.84 -6.62
C LEU A 44 3.08 18.92 -6.96
N LEU A 45 4.02 18.76 -6.03
CA LEU A 45 5.16 17.86 -6.18
C LEU A 45 4.70 16.41 -6.24
N ASN A 46 3.80 16.03 -5.32
CA ASN A 46 3.26 14.69 -5.24
C ASN A 46 2.52 14.28 -6.50
N ARG A 47 1.70 15.17 -7.09
CA ARG A 47 1.01 14.94 -8.36
C ARG A 47 1.99 14.77 -9.53
N PHE A 48 3.07 15.55 -9.55
CA PHE A 48 4.11 15.40 -10.58
C PHE A 48 4.79 14.03 -10.48
N VAL A 49 5.17 13.61 -9.27
CA VAL A 49 5.79 12.29 -9.06
C VAL A 49 4.79 11.16 -9.29
N PHE A 50 3.52 11.35 -8.93
CA PHE A 50 2.46 10.41 -9.21
C PHE A 50 2.29 10.18 -10.72
N ALA A 51 2.20 11.25 -11.52
CA ALA A 51 2.11 11.16 -12.99
C ALA A 51 3.35 10.49 -13.61
N PHE A 52 4.54 10.73 -13.04
CA PHE A 52 5.75 10.02 -13.45
C PHE A 52 5.65 8.52 -13.15
N ASN A 53 5.20 8.15 -11.94
CA ASN A 53 5.02 6.74 -11.55
C ASN A 53 3.95 6.06 -12.40
N GLU A 54 2.85 6.74 -12.71
CA GLU A 54 1.79 6.25 -13.59
C GLU A 54 2.32 5.99 -15.02
N ALA A 55 3.08 6.93 -15.58
CA ALA A 55 3.71 6.73 -16.89
C ALA A 55 4.68 5.53 -16.87
N LEU A 56 5.45 5.37 -15.80
CA LEU A 56 6.35 4.23 -15.62
C LEU A 56 5.57 2.91 -15.47
N ASP A 57 4.43 2.93 -14.76
CA ASP A 57 3.55 1.75 -14.65
C ASP A 57 3.04 1.33 -16.02
N VAL A 58 2.45 2.25 -16.76
CA VAL A 58 1.86 1.96 -18.09
C VAL A 58 2.90 1.45 -19.08
N ILE A 59 4.10 2.05 -19.10
CA ILE A 59 5.13 1.74 -20.10
C ILE A 59 5.95 0.50 -19.74
N LEU A 60 6.18 0.26 -18.45
CA LEU A 60 7.14 -0.76 -18.01
C LEU A 60 6.54 -1.74 -17.00
N ILE A 61 6.01 -1.26 -15.84
CA ILE A 61 5.68 -2.15 -14.73
C ILE A 61 4.48 -3.01 -15.06
N ARG A 62 3.40 -2.44 -15.59
CA ARG A 62 2.18 -3.16 -15.98
C ARG A 62 2.44 -4.23 -17.06
N PRO A 63 3.13 -3.96 -18.18
CA PRO A 63 3.49 -4.99 -19.15
C PRO A 63 4.32 -6.13 -18.54
N MET A 64 5.28 -5.82 -17.67
CA MET A 64 6.07 -6.83 -16.97
C MET A 64 5.19 -7.64 -15.99
N ALA A 65 4.29 -7.01 -15.27
CA ALA A 65 3.36 -7.66 -14.35
C ALA A 65 2.38 -8.59 -15.07
N VAL A 66 1.84 -8.18 -16.22
CA VAL A 66 1.00 -9.04 -17.07
C VAL A 66 1.81 -10.23 -17.59
N THR A 67 3.01 -9.99 -18.12
CA THR A 67 3.88 -11.07 -18.60
C THR A 67 4.23 -12.04 -17.46
N TYR A 68 4.56 -11.54 -16.28
CA TYR A 68 4.83 -12.35 -15.09
C TYR A 68 3.61 -13.18 -14.69
N ARG A 69 2.42 -12.57 -14.67
CA ARG A 69 1.17 -13.26 -14.33
C ARG A 69 0.85 -14.40 -15.31
N ASP A 70 1.03 -14.14 -16.61
CA ASP A 70 0.62 -15.08 -17.65
C ASP A 70 1.68 -16.18 -17.90
N LEU A 71 2.97 -15.88 -17.65
CA LEU A 71 4.06 -16.84 -17.87
C LEU A 71 4.21 -17.83 -16.72
N PHE A 72 4.00 -17.38 -15.47
CA PHE A 72 4.25 -18.19 -14.28
C PHE A 72 2.94 -18.68 -13.64
N PRO A 73 2.79 -19.99 -13.36
CA PRO A 73 1.65 -20.53 -12.62
C PRO A 73 1.66 -20.02 -11.17
N ASP A 74 0.49 -19.97 -10.52
CA ASP A 74 0.31 -19.45 -9.17
C ASP A 74 1.27 -20.03 -8.14
N PRO A 75 1.58 -21.34 -8.09
CA PRO A 75 2.52 -21.87 -7.11
C PRO A 75 3.93 -21.28 -7.22
N VAL A 76 4.37 -20.90 -8.43
CA VAL A 76 5.69 -20.26 -8.63
C VAL A 76 5.66 -18.81 -8.12
N LYS A 77 4.58 -18.08 -8.45
CA LYS A 77 4.38 -16.71 -7.96
C LYS A 77 4.28 -16.67 -6.43
N ASP A 78 3.58 -17.63 -5.83
CA ASP A 78 3.49 -17.78 -4.38
C ASP A 78 4.85 -18.09 -3.75
N SER A 79 5.64 -18.95 -4.38
CA SER A 79 7.01 -19.25 -3.92
C SER A 79 7.91 -18.01 -3.94
N VAL A 80 7.85 -17.20 -4.99
CA VAL A 80 8.58 -15.93 -5.06
C VAL A 80 8.16 -14.99 -3.93
N ARG A 81 6.85 -14.83 -3.73
CA ARG A 81 6.31 -13.98 -2.65
C ARG A 81 6.73 -14.47 -1.27
N ASN A 82 6.62 -15.77 -1.01
CA ASN A 82 7.00 -16.36 0.28
C ASN A 82 8.49 -16.18 0.55
N PHE A 83 9.33 -16.36 -0.46
CA PHE A 83 10.77 -16.11 -0.35
C PHE A 83 11.07 -14.64 0.00
N LEU A 84 10.43 -13.69 -0.68
CA LEU A 84 10.60 -12.26 -0.39
C LEU A 84 10.11 -11.89 1.01
N ARG A 85 9.01 -12.49 1.47
CA ARG A 85 8.48 -12.34 2.84
C ARG A 85 9.44 -12.92 3.87
N ASN A 86 9.95 -14.12 3.63
CA ASN A 86 10.89 -14.76 4.53
C ASN A 86 12.19 -13.95 4.68
N LEU A 87 12.68 -13.33 3.60
CA LEU A 87 13.82 -12.41 3.65
C LEU A 87 13.52 -11.12 4.45
N SER A 88 12.27 -10.69 4.54
CA SER A 88 11.86 -9.50 5.30
C SER A 88 11.59 -9.80 6.77
N THR A 89 11.48 -11.07 7.14
CA THR A 89 11.11 -11.48 8.51
C THR A 89 11.96 -10.85 9.61
N PRO A 90 13.30 -10.68 9.48
CA PRO A 90 14.08 -10.01 10.53
C PRO A 90 13.65 -8.56 10.78
N VAL A 91 13.23 -7.84 9.75
CA VAL A 91 12.70 -6.46 9.86
C VAL A 91 11.36 -6.49 10.58
N VAL A 92 10.44 -7.36 10.16
CA VAL A 92 9.13 -7.53 10.80
C VAL A 92 9.29 -7.89 12.27
N LEU A 93 10.13 -8.88 12.58
CA LEU A 93 10.40 -9.32 13.95
C LEU A 93 10.94 -8.20 14.85
N ALA A 94 11.86 -7.40 14.32
CA ALA A 94 12.40 -6.25 15.06
C ALA A 94 11.29 -5.24 15.38
N ASN A 95 10.40 -4.97 14.45
CA ASN A 95 9.29 -4.04 14.63
C ASN A 95 8.22 -4.60 15.57
N ASP A 96 7.87 -5.89 15.51
CA ASP A 96 7.00 -6.56 16.50
C ASP A 96 7.53 -6.38 17.93
N PHE A 97 8.82 -6.59 18.15
CA PHE A 97 9.45 -6.36 19.45
C PHE A 97 9.41 -4.90 19.86
N LEU A 98 9.72 -4.00 18.95
CA LEU A 98 9.70 -2.56 19.23
C LEU A 98 8.28 -2.04 19.54
N GLN A 99 7.26 -2.64 18.95
CA GLN A 99 5.86 -2.32 19.27
C GLN A 99 5.38 -2.96 20.59
N GLY A 100 6.19 -3.81 21.20
CA GLY A 100 5.84 -4.48 22.45
C GLY A 100 4.76 -5.55 22.27
N ASN A 101 4.69 -6.18 21.10
CA ASN A 101 3.73 -7.23 20.79
C ASN A 101 4.40 -8.61 20.76
N PRO A 102 4.52 -9.31 21.93
CA PRO A 102 5.24 -10.59 22.00
C PRO A 102 4.52 -11.72 21.27
N ASP A 103 3.20 -11.66 21.13
CA ASP A 103 2.43 -12.69 20.43
C ASP A 103 2.76 -12.63 18.93
N ARG A 104 2.71 -11.44 18.31
CA ARG A 104 3.09 -11.26 16.91
C ARG A 104 4.57 -11.57 16.68
N ALA A 105 5.46 -11.13 17.58
CA ALA A 105 6.88 -11.47 17.50
C ALA A 105 7.11 -12.99 17.55
N SER A 106 6.32 -13.72 18.36
CA SER A 106 6.37 -15.19 18.42
C SER A 106 5.92 -15.83 17.12
N ASP A 107 4.83 -15.35 16.54
CA ASP A 107 4.32 -15.82 15.25
C ASP A 107 5.33 -15.54 14.13
N THR A 108 5.90 -14.34 14.09
CA THR A 108 6.94 -13.97 13.11
C THR A 108 8.17 -14.85 13.23
N ALA A 109 8.64 -15.09 14.46
CA ALA A 109 9.78 -16.00 14.69
C ALA A 109 9.46 -17.44 14.30
N ALA A 110 8.29 -17.96 14.69
CA ALA A 110 7.83 -19.30 14.32
C ALA A 110 7.77 -19.45 12.80
N ARG A 111 7.17 -18.48 12.11
CA ARG A 111 7.12 -18.45 10.63
C ARG A 111 8.50 -18.53 9.99
N PHE A 112 9.45 -17.71 10.49
CA PHE A 112 10.80 -17.73 9.96
C PHE A 112 11.46 -19.10 10.06
N PHE A 113 11.41 -19.73 11.23
CA PHE A 113 12.01 -21.03 11.45
C PHE A 113 11.30 -22.13 10.67
N ILE A 114 9.96 -22.17 10.71
CA ILE A 114 9.16 -23.21 10.03
C ILE A 114 9.33 -23.08 8.52
N ASN A 115 9.17 -21.88 7.95
CA ASN A 115 9.27 -21.66 6.52
C ASN A 115 10.68 -21.84 5.99
N THR A 116 11.71 -21.55 6.79
CA THR A 116 13.10 -21.79 6.41
C THR A 116 13.45 -23.29 6.49
N ALA A 117 13.09 -23.97 7.59
CA ALA A 117 13.47 -25.36 7.82
C ALA A 117 12.68 -26.36 6.95
N PHE A 118 11.38 -26.15 6.80
CA PHE A 118 10.49 -27.06 6.08
C PHE A 118 10.07 -26.55 4.71
N GLY A 119 10.03 -25.22 4.52
CA GLY A 119 9.65 -24.56 3.28
C GLY A 119 10.82 -24.10 2.43
N LEU A 120 12.09 -24.24 2.90
CA LEU A 120 13.28 -23.69 2.24
C LEU A 120 13.16 -22.19 1.91
N GLY A 121 12.29 -21.49 2.62
CA GLY A 121 11.96 -20.09 2.40
C GLY A 121 10.98 -19.84 1.25
N PHE A 122 10.67 -20.84 0.43
CA PHE A 122 9.79 -20.71 -0.74
C PHE A 122 8.33 -21.13 -0.50
N PHE A 123 8.11 -21.97 0.51
CA PHE A 123 6.77 -22.44 0.90
C PHE A 123 6.38 -21.82 2.23
N ASP A 124 5.06 -21.86 2.53
CA ASP A 124 4.51 -21.26 3.74
C ASP A 124 3.76 -22.28 4.63
N PRO A 125 4.45 -23.33 5.10
CA PRO A 125 3.83 -24.29 6.02
C PRO A 125 3.45 -23.65 7.36
N ALA A 126 4.02 -22.51 7.74
CA ALA A 126 3.68 -21.83 8.98
C ALA A 126 2.24 -21.33 9.00
N SER A 127 1.70 -20.86 7.88
CA SER A 127 0.29 -20.47 7.76
C SER A 127 -0.65 -21.65 8.00
N GLU A 128 -0.32 -22.85 7.51
CA GLU A 128 -1.10 -24.07 7.73
C GLU A 128 -1.05 -24.54 9.19
N LEU A 129 -0.01 -24.17 9.93
CA LEU A 129 0.16 -24.46 11.35
C LEU A 129 -0.44 -23.40 12.28
N GLY A 130 -1.16 -22.41 11.74
CA GLY A 130 -1.89 -21.43 12.51
C GLY A 130 -1.08 -20.17 12.87
N HIS A 131 0.04 -19.93 12.18
CA HIS A 131 0.82 -18.69 12.29
C HIS A 131 0.54 -17.77 11.10
N PRO A 132 -0.41 -16.81 11.20
CA PRO A 132 -0.78 -15.95 10.09
C PRO A 132 0.35 -15.00 9.71
N TYR A 133 0.41 -14.62 8.42
CA TYR A 133 1.35 -13.61 7.97
C TYR A 133 0.85 -12.22 8.32
N HIS A 134 1.74 -11.39 8.82
CA HIS A 134 1.57 -9.94 8.92
C HIS A 134 2.82 -9.22 8.45
N ASP A 135 2.71 -7.95 8.12
CA ASP A 135 3.82 -7.10 7.69
C ASP A 135 3.97 -5.93 8.67
N GLU A 136 5.19 -5.69 9.10
CA GLU A 136 5.53 -4.61 10.02
C GLU A 136 6.76 -3.86 9.54
N ASP A 137 6.73 -2.55 9.74
CA ASP A 137 7.83 -1.65 9.46
C ASP A 137 7.98 -0.57 10.55
N PHE A 138 9.10 0.13 10.55
CA PHE A 138 9.39 1.13 11.57
C PHE A 138 8.48 2.37 11.50
N GLY A 139 7.89 2.66 10.33
CA GLY A 139 6.85 3.70 10.20
C GLY A 139 5.57 3.32 10.95
N GLN A 140 5.16 2.03 10.93
CA GLN A 140 4.08 1.50 11.75
C GLN A 140 4.43 1.56 13.23
N THR A 141 5.65 1.16 13.59
CA THR A 141 6.16 1.27 14.96
C THR A 141 6.07 2.69 15.49
N LEU A 142 6.53 3.68 14.74
CA LEU A 142 6.38 5.09 15.11
C LEU A 142 4.91 5.50 15.23
N GLY A 143 4.06 5.03 14.31
CA GLY A 143 2.61 5.28 14.33
C GLY A 143 1.93 4.73 15.57
N SER A 144 2.28 3.52 16.01
CA SER A 144 1.75 2.88 17.23
C SER A 144 2.12 3.65 18.50
N TYR A 145 3.26 4.35 18.50
CA TYR A 145 3.66 5.28 19.54
C TYR A 145 3.04 6.69 19.43
N GLY A 146 2.12 6.90 18.48
CA GLY A 146 1.40 8.16 18.31
C GLY A 146 2.17 9.22 17.52
N VAL A 147 3.26 8.85 16.83
CA VAL A 147 3.96 9.77 15.93
C VAL A 147 3.09 9.99 14.69
N GLY A 148 2.70 11.24 14.43
CA GLY A 148 1.91 11.61 13.27
C GLY A 148 2.61 11.28 11.94
N GLU A 149 1.85 11.12 10.87
CA GLU A 149 2.40 10.79 9.54
C GLU A 149 3.29 11.91 8.97
N GLY A 150 3.07 13.17 9.40
CA GLY A 150 3.68 14.34 8.79
C GLY A 150 3.12 14.62 7.40
N ALA A 151 3.89 15.24 6.52
CA ALA A 151 3.45 15.48 5.15
C ALA A 151 3.32 14.16 4.37
N TYR A 152 2.27 14.06 3.58
CA TYR A 152 2.12 12.99 2.59
C TYR A 152 3.16 13.17 1.48
N LEU A 153 3.74 12.07 1.03
CA LEU A 153 4.78 12.03 0.01
C LEU A 153 4.45 10.96 -1.03
N VAL A 154 4.69 11.28 -2.30
CA VAL A 154 4.79 10.25 -3.34
C VAL A 154 6.25 10.09 -3.72
N LEU A 155 6.80 8.91 -3.49
CA LEU A 155 8.19 8.62 -3.80
C LEU A 155 8.31 8.10 -5.24
N PRO A 156 9.32 8.55 -6.00
CA PRO A 156 9.57 7.99 -7.33
C PRO A 156 9.74 6.47 -7.25
N ILE A 157 9.02 5.73 -8.09
CA ILE A 157 9.02 4.26 -8.20
C ILE A 157 8.40 3.56 -6.97
N LEU A 158 8.60 4.09 -5.77
CA LEU A 158 8.14 3.47 -4.51
C LEU A 158 6.68 3.77 -4.17
N GLY A 159 6.09 4.78 -4.82
CA GLY A 159 4.68 5.15 -4.66
C GLY A 159 4.37 5.92 -3.38
N PRO A 160 3.11 5.83 -2.88
CA PRO A 160 2.64 6.56 -1.71
C PRO A 160 3.46 6.31 -0.45
N SER A 161 3.66 7.35 0.35
CA SER A 161 4.40 7.33 1.60
C SER A 161 4.04 8.55 2.47
N SER A 162 4.73 8.71 3.60
CA SER A 162 4.70 9.91 4.44
C SER A 162 6.12 10.24 4.91
N VAL A 163 6.30 11.40 5.54
CA VAL A 163 7.59 11.76 6.16
C VAL A 163 7.98 10.72 7.21
N ARG A 164 7.03 10.32 8.07
CA ARG A 164 7.25 9.26 9.08
C ARG A 164 7.68 7.95 8.43
N ASP A 165 6.92 7.47 7.44
CA ASP A 165 7.13 6.16 6.84
C ASP A 165 8.39 6.13 5.95
N THR A 166 8.71 7.26 5.30
CA THR A 166 9.98 7.40 4.57
C THR A 166 11.18 7.34 5.52
N GLY A 167 11.09 8.01 6.67
CA GLY A 167 12.10 7.91 7.72
C GLY A 167 12.18 6.50 8.30
N GLY A 168 11.03 5.85 8.51
CA GLY A 168 10.94 4.47 8.97
C GLY A 168 11.67 3.48 8.05
N ARG A 169 11.48 3.61 6.74
CA ARG A 169 12.20 2.76 5.74
C ARG A 169 13.71 2.85 5.85
N VAL A 170 14.25 4.03 6.21
CA VAL A 170 15.70 4.18 6.43
C VAL A 170 16.14 3.41 7.67
N VAL A 171 15.34 3.41 8.73
CA VAL A 171 15.62 2.63 9.95
C VAL A 171 15.51 1.13 9.68
N ASP A 172 14.52 0.69 8.92
CA ASP A 172 14.34 -0.72 8.56
C ASP A 172 15.55 -1.31 7.81
N MET A 173 16.32 -0.50 7.09
CA MET A 173 17.56 -0.93 6.46
C MET A 173 18.60 -1.44 7.49
N PHE A 174 18.57 -0.92 8.72
CA PHE A 174 19.46 -1.38 9.78
C PHE A 174 19.03 -2.72 10.40
N PHE A 175 17.76 -3.11 10.22
CA PHE A 175 17.23 -4.40 10.64
C PHE A 175 17.33 -5.47 9.53
N ASP A 176 17.61 -5.05 8.29
CA ASP A 176 17.77 -5.98 7.17
C ASP A 176 19.19 -6.62 7.19
N PRO A 177 19.32 -7.94 7.45
CA PRO A 177 20.61 -8.61 7.49
C PRO A 177 21.40 -8.49 6.18
N LEU A 178 20.72 -8.36 5.05
CA LEU A 178 21.38 -8.23 3.75
C LEU A 178 22.21 -6.96 3.65
N THR A 179 21.89 -5.94 4.42
CA THR A 179 22.67 -4.69 4.52
C THR A 179 24.10 -4.97 5.05
N TYR A 180 24.27 -6.00 5.88
CA TYR A 180 25.55 -6.34 6.51
C TYR A 180 26.26 -7.51 5.82
N LEU A 181 25.49 -8.41 5.21
CA LEU A 181 26.04 -9.61 4.56
C LEU A 181 26.59 -9.33 3.16
N LEU A 182 26.05 -8.30 2.52
CA LEU A 182 26.41 -7.91 1.16
C LEU A 182 27.13 -6.56 1.19
N SER A 183 27.99 -6.32 0.22
CA SER A 183 28.70 -5.05 0.11
C SER A 183 28.84 -4.61 -1.36
N GLY A 184 29.02 -3.30 -1.56
CA GLY A 184 29.28 -2.75 -2.87
C GLY A 184 28.17 -3.03 -3.90
N ASP A 185 28.54 -3.47 -5.09
CA ASP A 185 27.61 -3.69 -6.21
C ASP A 185 26.67 -4.89 -5.97
N GLU A 186 27.08 -5.87 -5.17
CA GLU A 186 26.24 -7.02 -4.82
C GLU A 186 25.03 -6.59 -3.98
N ALA A 187 25.27 -5.80 -2.93
CA ALA A 187 24.22 -5.26 -2.08
C ALA A 187 23.20 -4.45 -2.91
N ARG A 188 23.72 -3.60 -3.78
CA ARG A 188 22.88 -2.77 -4.65
C ARG A 188 22.05 -3.62 -5.62
N THR A 189 22.66 -4.59 -6.26
CA THR A 189 21.98 -5.48 -7.23
C THR A 189 20.89 -6.28 -6.54
N VAL A 190 21.16 -6.89 -5.38
CA VAL A 190 20.18 -7.68 -4.63
C VAL A 190 19.02 -6.80 -4.14
N SER A 191 19.31 -5.61 -3.60
CA SER A 191 18.28 -4.69 -3.13
C SER A 191 17.35 -4.22 -4.26
N ILE A 192 17.92 -3.85 -5.41
CA ILE A 192 17.13 -3.45 -6.58
C ILE A 192 16.31 -4.63 -7.11
N SER A 193 16.90 -5.81 -7.25
CA SER A 193 16.22 -7.00 -7.75
C SER A 193 15.07 -7.42 -6.83
N ARG A 194 15.29 -7.40 -5.50
CA ARG A 194 14.27 -7.67 -4.50
C ARG A 194 13.11 -6.67 -4.57
N GLY A 195 13.44 -5.38 -4.68
CA GLY A 195 12.43 -4.32 -4.82
C GLY A 195 11.63 -4.46 -6.12
N ALA A 196 12.30 -4.72 -7.24
CA ALA A 196 11.66 -4.91 -8.53
C ALA A 196 10.75 -6.15 -8.54
N LEU A 197 11.22 -7.30 -8.04
CA LEU A 197 10.40 -8.51 -7.94
C LEU A 197 9.18 -8.30 -7.05
N ARG A 198 9.35 -7.64 -5.89
CA ARG A 198 8.22 -7.32 -5.01
C ARG A 198 7.21 -6.41 -5.70
N GLY A 199 7.67 -5.38 -6.40
CA GLY A 199 6.79 -4.46 -7.14
C GLY A 199 6.04 -5.16 -8.27
N ILE A 200 6.72 -6.01 -9.06
CA ILE A 200 6.10 -6.78 -10.15
C ILE A 200 5.10 -7.80 -9.61
N ASP A 201 5.44 -8.58 -8.57
CA ASP A 201 4.52 -9.55 -7.96
C ASP A 201 3.29 -8.84 -7.39
N PHE A 202 3.48 -7.73 -6.67
CA PHE A 202 2.38 -6.92 -6.14
C PHE A 202 1.48 -6.37 -7.24
N ARG A 203 2.06 -5.78 -8.29
CA ARG A 203 1.29 -5.22 -9.42
C ARG A 203 0.56 -6.32 -10.21
N SER A 204 1.17 -7.49 -10.36
CA SER A 204 0.58 -8.62 -11.08
C SER A 204 -0.68 -9.18 -10.40
N ARG A 205 -0.76 -9.08 -9.08
CA ARG A 205 -1.91 -9.53 -8.28
C ARG A 205 -3.01 -8.49 -8.16
N ASN A 206 -2.72 -7.25 -8.47
CA ASN A 206 -3.63 -6.12 -8.31
C ASN A 206 -3.86 -5.38 -9.64
N ILE A 207 -3.72 -6.06 -10.78
CA ILE A 207 -3.86 -5.42 -12.10
C ILE A 207 -5.25 -4.79 -12.21
N GLU A 208 -6.29 -5.57 -11.95
CA GLU A 208 -7.68 -5.15 -12.10
C GLU A 208 -8.01 -3.99 -11.15
N THR A 209 -7.60 -4.08 -9.89
CA THR A 209 -7.84 -3.03 -8.89
C THR A 209 -7.19 -1.68 -9.29
N PHE A 210 -5.95 -1.73 -9.78
CA PHE A 210 -5.26 -0.51 -10.21
C PHE A 210 -5.88 0.06 -11.49
N ASP A 211 -6.25 -0.81 -12.43
CA ASP A 211 -6.90 -0.40 -13.67
C ASP A 211 -8.28 0.24 -13.37
N GLU A 212 -9.10 -0.36 -12.49
CA GLU A 212 -10.38 0.20 -12.03
C GLU A 212 -10.19 1.57 -11.34
N ILE A 213 -9.20 1.71 -10.47
CA ILE A 213 -8.94 3.00 -9.81
C ILE A 213 -8.55 4.06 -10.85
N ALA A 214 -7.75 3.70 -11.84
CA ALA A 214 -7.31 4.63 -12.88
C ALA A 214 -8.47 5.04 -13.82
N GLU A 215 -9.38 4.12 -14.16
CA GLU A 215 -10.46 4.34 -15.12
C GLU A 215 -11.69 5.01 -14.47
N ASP A 216 -12.06 4.58 -13.24
CA ASP A 216 -13.30 5.00 -12.59
C ASP A 216 -13.15 6.24 -11.69
N SER A 217 -11.93 6.73 -11.49
CA SER A 217 -11.71 7.87 -10.60
C SER A 217 -11.64 9.18 -11.37
N VAL A 218 -12.39 10.18 -10.92
CA VAL A 218 -12.27 11.57 -11.42
C VAL A 218 -10.88 12.14 -11.10
N ASP A 219 -10.33 11.81 -9.93
CA ASP A 219 -8.97 12.15 -9.51
C ASP A 219 -8.27 10.90 -8.96
N PRO A 220 -7.53 10.14 -9.80
CA PRO A 220 -6.79 8.96 -9.35
C PRO A 220 -5.78 9.26 -8.23
N TYR A 221 -5.09 10.40 -8.29
CA TYR A 221 -4.16 10.80 -7.25
C TYR A 221 -4.82 10.91 -5.87
N ALA A 222 -5.93 11.63 -5.78
CA ALA A 222 -6.67 11.80 -4.53
C ALA A 222 -7.23 10.45 -4.03
N ARG A 223 -7.69 9.60 -4.95
CA ARG A 223 -8.17 8.26 -4.63
C ARG A 223 -7.07 7.37 -4.06
N PHE A 224 -5.90 7.30 -4.70
CA PHE A 224 -4.75 6.55 -4.20
C PHE A 224 -4.27 7.07 -2.84
N ARG A 225 -4.19 8.40 -2.64
CA ARG A 225 -3.85 9.00 -1.36
C ARG A 225 -4.79 8.57 -0.25
N SER A 226 -6.10 8.64 -0.51
CA SER A 226 -7.13 8.25 0.46
C SER A 226 -7.03 6.76 0.82
N LEU A 227 -6.95 5.88 -0.16
CA LEU A 227 -6.82 4.44 0.05
C LEU A 227 -5.54 4.08 0.81
N TRP A 228 -4.42 4.71 0.45
CA TRP A 228 -3.15 4.49 1.14
C TRP A 228 -3.23 4.90 2.62
N ARG A 229 -3.78 6.09 2.94
CA ARG A 229 -3.93 6.54 4.32
C ARG A 229 -4.83 5.61 5.14
N GLN A 230 -5.96 5.17 4.57
CA GLN A 230 -6.85 4.24 5.24
C GLN A 230 -6.17 2.90 5.52
N ASN A 231 -5.50 2.33 4.51
CA ASN A 231 -4.75 1.09 4.68
C ASN A 231 -3.62 1.24 5.70
N ARG A 232 -2.93 2.37 5.68
CA ARG A 232 -1.83 2.64 6.63
C ARG A 232 -2.31 2.75 8.06
N GLN A 233 -3.45 3.42 8.27
CA GLN A 233 -4.07 3.50 9.59
C GLN A 233 -4.53 2.12 10.09
N TYR A 234 -5.10 1.32 9.21
CA TYR A 234 -5.48 -0.06 9.50
C TYR A 234 -4.27 -0.91 9.96
N GLN A 235 -3.15 -0.80 9.27
CA GLN A 235 -1.90 -1.48 9.63
C GLN A 235 -1.38 -1.03 11.00
N ILE A 236 -1.32 0.29 11.27
CA ILE A 236 -0.86 0.85 12.57
C ILE A 236 -1.72 0.37 13.73
N GLU A 237 -3.02 0.23 13.53
CA GLU A 237 -3.95 -0.26 14.54
C GLU A 237 -3.91 -1.79 14.71
N ASN A 238 -3.10 -2.50 13.94
CA ASN A 238 -2.94 -3.95 13.97
C ASN A 238 -4.29 -4.72 13.87
N ARG A 239 -5.18 -4.23 12.98
CA ARG A 239 -6.54 -4.79 12.84
C ARG A 239 -6.58 -6.10 12.07
N ASP A 240 -5.47 -6.54 11.52
CA ASP A 240 -5.36 -7.77 10.71
C ASP A 240 -5.89 -9.01 11.47
N ASN A 241 -5.72 -9.02 12.80
CA ASN A 241 -6.17 -10.12 13.64
C ASN A 241 -7.63 -9.99 14.11
N GLN A 242 -8.31 -8.87 13.80
CA GLN A 242 -9.71 -8.66 14.25
C GLN A 242 -10.74 -9.18 13.24
N VAL A 243 -10.34 -9.41 12.00
CA VAL A 243 -11.25 -9.86 10.92
C VAL A 243 -11.52 -11.36 10.99
N GLU A 244 -10.62 -12.15 11.59
CA GLU A 244 -10.80 -13.61 11.73
C GLU A 244 -11.79 -14.02 12.86
N GLY A 245 -12.19 -13.09 13.69
CA GLY A 245 -13.13 -13.34 14.82
C GLY A 245 -14.62 -13.24 14.48
N ILE A 246 -14.99 -13.03 13.22
CA ILE A 246 -16.38 -12.95 12.75
C ILE A 246 -16.67 -14.12 11.79
N ASN A 247 -16.77 -15.30 12.39
CA ASN A 247 -17.41 -16.47 11.75
C ASN A 247 -18.39 -17.12 12.72
#